data_92eaf1611fcbd9e28b2aa38653f0a390
#
_entry.id   92eaf1611fcbd9e28b2aa38653f0a390
#
_cell.length_a   1.000
_cell.length_b   1.000
_cell.length_c   1.000
_cell.angle_alpha   90.00
_cell.angle_beta   90.00
_cell.angle_gamma   90.00
#
_symmetry.space_group_name_H-M   'P 1'
#
loop_
_entity.id
_entity.type
_entity.pdbx_description
1 polymer ?
#
loop_
_entity_poly.entity_id
_entity_poly.type
_entity_poly.pdbx_seq_one_letter_code
_entity_poly.pdbx_strand_id
1 'polypeptide(L)'
;MTLNSRRVALLVAANTALAPFAIDAYLPAMPALAEAVGASIHHTELSISTFLAGFALGQLTGGPLSDRLGRKPVLLSGLVIFLLASLMLTTVGSLGELLAWRLVQALGGGACVVNSAAIVRDCFQGREAAKVMSTMAMIMMLAPLAAPAVGSGLLYLADWWLIFVFLAVYAAFLLWLMGTKLPETRAPDAPTASPRQVLRNYGSVLRHREGMGYVLAVAATFAGMFAFITASPFLYITHYGVSPAIYPVVFGANVVVMAASNRVNIRLLRRRTPQQNMRLGLGVQLGVALCLTLLVASGQDSLYTVVPLIMLFMGMVGLITPNAIASLLEHFSHMSATATALLGSIQFTCGALAGVVVSGFEIDSAWPMVLTMLAVSLAGNLALRGLVGRAAGREVTSAS
;
A
#
# COMPACT_ATOMS: atom_id res chain seq x y z
N MET A 1 16.09 31.00 4.11
CA MET A 1 15.07 30.65 5.12
C MET A 1 15.40 29.26 5.61
N THR A 2 15.90 29.10 6.84
CA THR A 2 16.14 27.78 7.43
C THR A 2 14.80 27.09 7.62
N LEU A 3 14.52 26.10 6.77
CA LEU A 3 13.35 25.23 6.89
C LEU A 3 13.39 24.59 8.29
N ASN A 4 12.37 24.85 9.10
CA ASN A 4 12.21 24.17 10.36
C ASN A 4 11.95 22.68 10.05
N SER A 5 12.96 21.83 10.25
CA SER A 5 12.94 20.41 9.93
C SER A 5 11.69 19.69 10.48
N ARG A 6 11.22 20.10 11.67
CA ARG A 6 10.00 19.57 12.27
C ARG A 6 8.73 19.92 11.48
N ARG A 7 8.66 21.11 10.88
CA ARG A 7 7.50 21.51 10.06
C ARG A 7 7.43 20.74 8.77
N VAL A 8 8.55 20.59 8.05
CA VAL A 8 8.58 19.80 6.80
C VAL A 8 8.25 18.34 7.10
N ALA A 9 8.78 17.78 8.19
CA ALA A 9 8.47 16.42 8.61
C ALA A 9 6.96 16.20 8.83
N LEU A 10 6.29 17.14 9.51
CA LEU A 10 4.84 17.06 9.75
C LEU A 10 4.03 17.18 8.44
N LEU A 11 4.44 18.08 7.53
CA LEU A 11 3.80 18.27 6.24
C LEU A 11 3.85 16.98 5.40
N VAL A 12 5.05 16.43 5.25
CA VAL A 12 5.29 15.23 4.47
C VAL A 12 4.57 14.02 5.08
N ALA A 13 4.57 13.93 6.41
CA ALA A 13 3.90 12.88 7.15
C ALA A 13 2.36 12.94 6.97
N ALA A 14 1.76 14.12 7.06
CA ALA A 14 0.34 14.31 6.77
C ALA A 14 0.00 13.94 5.32
N ASN A 15 0.81 14.37 4.34
CA ASN A 15 0.60 13.99 2.95
C ASN A 15 0.66 12.47 2.72
N THR A 16 1.50 11.76 3.46
CA THR A 16 1.63 10.30 3.34
C THR A 16 0.39 9.57 3.84
N ALA A 17 -0.36 10.12 4.80
CA ALA A 17 -1.59 9.53 5.31
C ALA A 17 -2.76 9.57 4.31
N LEU A 18 -2.68 10.40 3.25
CA LEU A 18 -3.74 10.57 2.26
C LEU A 18 -4.17 9.23 1.61
N ALA A 19 -3.19 8.40 1.24
CA ALA A 19 -3.45 7.13 0.56
C ALA A 19 -4.16 6.09 1.46
N PRO A 20 -3.70 5.78 2.69
CA PRO A 20 -4.43 4.89 3.59
C PRO A 20 -5.84 5.38 3.90
N PHE A 21 -6.05 6.68 4.14
CA PHE A 21 -7.39 7.21 4.35
C PHE A 21 -8.28 7.02 3.13
N ALA A 22 -7.75 7.23 1.91
CA ALA A 22 -8.50 7.03 0.68
C ALA A 22 -8.83 5.55 0.41
N ILE A 23 -8.00 4.61 0.88
CA ILE A 23 -8.22 3.16 0.69
C ILE A 23 -9.15 2.60 1.76
N ASP A 24 -8.92 2.95 3.03
CA ASP A 24 -9.51 2.20 4.14
C ASP A 24 -10.73 2.89 4.76
N ALA A 25 -10.89 4.24 4.62
CA ALA A 25 -11.97 4.95 5.30
C ALA A 25 -13.37 4.59 4.78
N TYR A 26 -13.51 4.24 3.50
CA TYR A 26 -14.82 3.93 2.92
C TYR A 26 -15.18 2.43 2.97
N LEU A 27 -14.27 1.55 3.43
CA LEU A 27 -14.55 0.11 3.54
C LEU A 27 -15.81 -0.21 4.37
N PRO A 28 -16.05 0.43 5.53
CA PRO A 28 -17.28 0.18 6.29
C PRO A 28 -18.57 0.60 5.56
N ALA A 29 -18.47 1.54 4.62
CA ALA A 29 -19.58 2.05 3.84
C ALA A 29 -19.79 1.31 2.51
N MET A 30 -18.97 0.28 2.21
CA MET A 30 -19.03 -0.44 0.95
C MET A 30 -20.41 -1.00 0.61
N PRO A 31 -21.17 -1.62 1.54
CA PRO A 31 -22.52 -2.08 1.26
C PRO A 31 -23.47 -0.94 0.86
N ALA A 32 -23.46 0.18 1.59
CA ALA A 32 -24.30 1.34 1.28
C ALA A 32 -23.93 1.99 -0.08
N LEU A 33 -22.63 2.03 -0.37
CA LEU A 33 -22.13 2.51 -1.67
C LEU A 33 -22.55 1.59 -2.81
N ALA A 34 -22.52 0.26 -2.63
CA ALA A 34 -22.97 -0.71 -3.62
C ALA A 34 -24.44 -0.52 -3.97
N GLU A 35 -25.28 -0.32 -2.95
CA GLU A 35 -26.72 -0.01 -3.13
C GLU A 35 -26.91 1.31 -3.90
N ALA A 36 -26.17 2.36 -3.53
CA ALA A 36 -26.28 3.67 -4.16
C ALA A 36 -25.88 3.69 -5.65
N VAL A 37 -24.88 2.89 -6.04
CA VAL A 37 -24.45 2.80 -7.44
C VAL A 37 -25.18 1.70 -8.23
N GLY A 38 -26.12 0.99 -7.61
CA GLY A 38 -26.90 -0.08 -8.23
C GLY A 38 -26.07 -1.29 -8.67
N ALA A 39 -25.03 -1.64 -7.92
CA ALA A 39 -24.12 -2.73 -8.25
C ALA A 39 -24.02 -3.74 -7.09
N SER A 40 -23.53 -4.96 -7.40
CA SER A 40 -23.19 -5.91 -6.34
C SER A 40 -22.00 -5.41 -5.50
N ILE A 41 -21.89 -5.91 -4.27
CA ILE A 41 -20.74 -5.57 -3.40
C ILE A 41 -19.42 -5.97 -4.05
N HIS A 42 -19.37 -7.13 -4.72
CA HIS A 42 -18.19 -7.62 -5.44
C HIS A 42 -17.76 -6.68 -6.57
N HIS A 43 -18.71 -6.17 -7.38
CA HIS A 43 -18.40 -5.17 -8.39
C HIS A 43 -17.94 -3.84 -7.79
N THR A 44 -18.52 -3.43 -6.66
CA THR A 44 -18.13 -2.18 -5.96
C THR A 44 -16.73 -2.29 -5.36
N GLU A 45 -16.31 -3.46 -4.92
CA GLU A 45 -14.95 -3.76 -4.44
C GLU A 45 -13.87 -3.51 -5.53
N LEU A 46 -14.22 -3.58 -6.83
CA LEU A 46 -13.32 -3.18 -7.93
C LEU A 46 -12.84 -1.73 -7.81
N SER A 47 -13.55 -0.88 -7.08
CA SER A 47 -13.14 0.49 -6.80
C SER A 47 -11.82 0.57 -6.02
N ILE A 48 -11.51 -0.43 -5.18
CA ILE A 48 -10.23 -0.57 -4.49
C ILE A 48 -9.14 -0.90 -5.51
N SER A 49 -9.38 -1.90 -6.36
CA SER A 49 -8.43 -2.32 -7.39
C SER A 49 -8.12 -1.21 -8.38
N THR A 50 -9.16 -0.47 -8.79
CA THR A 50 -9.02 0.70 -9.68
C THR A 50 -8.21 1.81 -9.02
N PHE A 51 -8.44 2.07 -7.73
CA PHE A 51 -7.62 3.00 -6.96
C PHE A 51 -6.16 2.55 -6.91
N LEU A 52 -5.87 1.30 -6.61
CA LEU A 52 -4.49 0.79 -6.54
C LEU A 52 -3.78 0.88 -7.90
N ALA A 53 -4.47 0.59 -8.99
CA ALA A 53 -3.93 0.75 -10.34
C ALA A 53 -3.59 2.22 -10.64
N GLY A 54 -4.52 3.14 -10.37
CA GLY A 54 -4.29 4.57 -10.49
C GLY A 54 -3.14 5.08 -9.61
N PHE A 55 -3.06 4.56 -8.39
CA PHE A 55 -2.01 4.93 -7.44
C PHE A 55 -0.62 4.46 -7.91
N ALA A 56 -0.51 3.24 -8.44
CA ALA A 56 0.72 2.72 -9.04
C ALA A 56 1.17 3.57 -10.24
N LEU A 57 0.23 3.95 -11.13
CA LEU A 57 0.49 4.83 -12.26
C LEU A 57 0.91 6.23 -11.81
N GLY A 58 0.23 6.78 -10.79
CA GLY A 58 0.56 8.07 -10.19
C GLY A 58 1.96 8.10 -9.58
N GLN A 59 2.38 7.04 -8.90
CA GLN A 59 3.75 6.91 -8.38
C GLN A 59 4.78 6.80 -9.50
N LEU A 60 4.50 5.98 -10.52
CA LEU A 60 5.44 5.74 -11.63
C LEU A 60 5.70 7.00 -12.45
N THR A 61 4.66 7.81 -12.67
CA THR A 61 4.73 9.04 -13.47
C THR A 61 5.09 10.27 -12.63
N GLY A 62 4.59 10.37 -11.40
CA GLY A 62 4.78 11.51 -10.52
C GLY A 62 6.23 11.76 -10.12
N GLY A 63 7.01 10.70 -9.91
CA GLY A 63 8.44 10.78 -9.60
C GLY A 63 9.23 11.51 -10.70
N PRO A 64 9.33 10.94 -11.92
CA PRO A 64 10.03 11.57 -13.04
C PRO A 64 9.48 12.96 -13.41
N LEU A 65 8.17 13.18 -13.28
CA LEU A 65 7.55 14.47 -13.55
C LEU A 65 8.03 15.51 -12.54
N SER A 66 8.12 15.17 -11.26
CA SER A 66 8.59 16.06 -10.22
C SER A 66 10.10 16.33 -10.28
N ASP A 67 10.86 15.40 -10.86
CA ASP A 67 12.29 15.61 -11.16
C ASP A 67 12.49 16.66 -12.28
N ARG A 68 11.47 16.93 -13.09
CA ARG A 68 11.53 17.91 -14.18
C ARG A 68 10.88 19.23 -13.85
N LEU A 69 9.65 19.19 -13.34
CA LEU A 69 8.81 20.36 -13.09
C LEU A 69 9.01 20.97 -11.70
N GLY A 70 9.70 20.27 -10.80
CA GLY A 70 9.82 20.61 -9.39
C GLY A 70 8.91 19.78 -8.50
N ARG A 71 9.26 19.67 -7.23
CA ARG A 71 8.50 18.87 -6.23
C ARG A 71 7.15 19.47 -5.93
N LYS A 72 7.16 20.78 -5.63
CA LYS A 72 5.97 21.52 -5.22
C LYS A 72 4.89 21.59 -6.31
N PRO A 73 5.16 21.94 -7.57
CA PRO A 73 4.13 21.99 -8.61
C PRO A 73 3.43 20.64 -8.82
N VAL A 74 4.19 19.53 -8.88
CA VAL A 74 3.62 18.21 -9.10
C VAL A 74 2.82 17.73 -7.89
N LEU A 75 3.29 18.01 -6.67
CA LEU A 75 2.53 17.71 -5.45
C LEU A 75 1.22 18.50 -5.40
N LEU A 76 1.23 19.80 -5.67
CA LEU A 76 0.01 20.61 -5.66
C LEU A 76 -0.97 20.20 -6.74
N SER A 77 -0.51 19.92 -7.97
CA SER A 77 -1.38 19.42 -9.03
C SER A 77 -2.00 18.06 -8.68
N GLY A 78 -1.22 17.17 -8.05
CA GLY A 78 -1.73 15.89 -7.54
C GLY A 78 -2.83 16.07 -6.48
N LEU A 79 -2.64 17.02 -5.54
CA LEU A 79 -3.65 17.36 -4.53
C LEU A 79 -4.91 17.95 -5.15
N VAL A 80 -4.79 18.80 -6.18
CA VAL A 80 -5.94 19.35 -6.91
C VAL A 80 -6.71 18.24 -7.61
N ILE A 81 -6.03 17.33 -8.31
CA ILE A 81 -6.66 16.18 -8.96
C ILE A 81 -7.39 15.31 -7.93
N PHE A 82 -6.74 15.01 -6.81
CA PHE A 82 -7.33 14.21 -5.73
C PHE A 82 -8.57 14.90 -5.13
N LEU A 83 -8.49 16.22 -4.86
CA LEU A 83 -9.58 17.03 -4.34
C LEU A 83 -10.79 17.00 -5.28
N LEU A 84 -10.59 17.33 -6.57
CA LEU A 84 -11.66 17.38 -7.55
C LEU A 84 -12.32 16.01 -7.74
N ALA A 85 -11.53 14.95 -7.85
CA ALA A 85 -12.04 13.60 -7.93
C ALA A 85 -12.81 13.19 -6.67
N SER A 86 -12.35 13.58 -5.47
CA SER A 86 -13.06 13.32 -4.22
C SER A 86 -14.42 14.03 -4.18
N LEU A 87 -14.51 15.26 -4.68
CA LEU A 87 -15.79 15.98 -4.80
C LEU A 87 -16.73 15.29 -5.80
N MET A 88 -16.23 14.84 -6.94
CA MET A 88 -17.05 14.12 -7.93
C MET A 88 -17.55 12.77 -7.39
N LEU A 89 -16.76 12.11 -6.55
CA LEU A 89 -17.15 10.86 -5.87
C LEU A 89 -18.33 11.03 -4.92
N THR A 90 -18.64 12.24 -4.46
CA THR A 90 -19.80 12.49 -3.57
C THR A 90 -21.15 12.35 -4.29
N THR A 91 -21.16 12.39 -5.62
CA THR A 91 -22.38 12.44 -6.47
C THR A 91 -22.49 11.29 -7.47
N VAL A 92 -21.65 10.26 -7.33
CA VAL A 92 -21.65 9.11 -8.25
C VAL A 92 -22.98 8.35 -8.14
N GLY A 93 -23.57 8.04 -9.30
CA GLY A 93 -24.81 7.29 -9.42
C GLY A 93 -24.65 5.97 -10.18
N SER A 94 -23.44 5.62 -10.62
CA SER A 94 -23.17 4.38 -11.34
C SER A 94 -21.80 3.80 -11.00
N LEU A 95 -21.65 2.47 -11.15
CA LEU A 95 -20.38 1.79 -10.97
C LEU A 95 -19.28 2.36 -11.89
N GLY A 96 -19.59 2.66 -13.14
CA GLY A 96 -18.63 3.22 -14.09
C GLY A 96 -18.06 4.56 -13.64
N GLU A 97 -18.93 5.46 -13.14
CA GLU A 97 -18.49 6.75 -12.57
C GLU A 97 -17.61 6.55 -11.33
N LEU A 98 -18.03 5.65 -10.43
CA LEU A 98 -17.24 5.30 -9.25
C LEU A 98 -15.83 4.85 -9.63
N LEU A 99 -15.71 3.88 -10.52
CA LEU A 99 -14.40 3.35 -10.95
C LEU A 99 -13.55 4.42 -11.64
N ALA A 100 -14.14 5.24 -12.53
CA ALA A 100 -13.44 6.30 -13.23
C ALA A 100 -12.88 7.36 -12.26
N TRP A 101 -13.71 7.86 -11.34
CA TRP A 101 -13.26 8.88 -10.39
C TRP A 101 -12.29 8.32 -9.34
N ARG A 102 -12.41 7.04 -8.96
CA ARG A 102 -11.42 6.38 -8.09
C ARG A 102 -10.05 6.25 -8.77
N LEU A 103 -10.01 5.99 -10.09
CA LEU A 103 -8.77 6.00 -10.87
C LEU A 103 -8.12 7.38 -10.87
N VAL A 104 -8.90 8.43 -11.18
CA VAL A 104 -8.41 9.82 -11.22
C VAL A 104 -7.93 10.28 -9.84
N GLN A 105 -8.70 10.00 -8.78
CA GLN A 105 -8.33 10.30 -7.41
C GLN A 105 -6.98 9.68 -7.04
N ALA A 106 -6.80 8.41 -7.41
CA ALA A 106 -5.59 7.65 -7.09
C ALA A 106 -4.36 8.13 -7.88
N LEU A 107 -4.53 8.54 -9.14
CA LEU A 107 -3.44 9.17 -9.91
C LEU A 107 -2.88 10.40 -9.18
N GLY A 108 -3.76 11.28 -8.69
CA GLY A 108 -3.36 12.43 -7.88
C GLY A 108 -2.67 12.01 -6.58
N GLY A 109 -3.26 11.07 -5.84
CA GLY A 109 -2.71 10.55 -4.58
C GLY A 109 -1.34 9.91 -4.72
N GLY A 110 -1.14 9.09 -5.75
CA GLY A 110 0.14 8.44 -6.05
C GLY A 110 1.26 9.45 -6.36
N ALA A 111 0.95 10.49 -7.16
CA ALA A 111 1.87 11.58 -7.45
C ALA A 111 2.25 12.37 -6.17
N CYS A 112 1.31 12.56 -5.24
CA CYS A 112 1.57 13.22 -3.96
C CYS A 112 2.49 12.39 -3.07
N VAL A 113 2.22 11.09 -2.90
CA VAL A 113 2.95 10.24 -1.96
C VAL A 113 4.40 10.00 -2.41
N VAL A 114 4.66 9.79 -3.70
CA VAL A 114 6.04 9.61 -4.19
C VAL A 114 6.89 10.87 -3.98
N ASN A 115 6.28 12.05 -4.06
CA ASN A 115 6.96 13.31 -3.78
C ASN A 115 7.32 13.49 -2.31
N SER A 116 6.56 12.92 -1.37
CA SER A 116 6.87 12.98 0.05
C SER A 116 8.27 12.44 0.36
N ALA A 117 8.59 11.26 -0.16
CA ALA A 117 9.90 10.66 0.03
C ALA A 117 11.02 11.44 -0.69
N ALA A 118 10.72 12.04 -1.84
CA ALA A 118 11.66 12.88 -2.57
C ALA A 118 11.99 14.17 -1.79
N ILE A 119 10.98 14.85 -1.26
CA ILE A 119 11.13 16.06 -0.44
C ILE A 119 12.00 15.78 0.80
N VAL A 120 11.81 14.63 1.46
CA VAL A 120 12.65 14.25 2.60
C VAL A 120 14.12 14.13 2.18
N ARG A 121 14.41 13.49 1.05
CA ARG A 121 15.80 13.36 0.55
C ARG A 121 16.41 14.70 0.15
N ASP A 122 15.60 15.60 -0.39
CA ASP A 122 16.06 16.94 -0.82
C ASP A 122 16.35 17.86 0.39
N CYS A 123 15.58 17.71 1.49
CA CYS A 123 15.67 18.60 2.67
C CYS A 123 16.53 18.08 3.80
N PHE A 124 16.73 16.74 3.92
CA PHE A 124 17.37 16.13 5.09
C PHE A 124 18.44 15.13 4.66
N GLN A 125 19.49 15.02 5.51
CA GLN A 125 20.59 14.07 5.31
C GLN A 125 20.81 13.21 6.55
N GLY A 126 21.41 12.06 6.37
CA GLY A 126 21.85 11.18 7.45
C GLY A 126 20.76 10.87 8.49
N ARG A 127 21.05 11.17 9.75
CA ARG A 127 20.17 10.85 10.89
C ARG A 127 18.83 11.59 10.87
N GLU A 128 18.77 12.81 10.35
CA GLU A 128 17.53 13.58 10.29
C GLU A 128 16.58 13.01 9.22
N ALA A 129 17.09 12.68 8.05
CA ALA A 129 16.31 12.02 6.99
C ALA A 129 15.73 10.68 7.52
N ALA A 130 16.56 9.88 8.20
CA ALA A 130 16.11 8.61 8.79
C ALA A 130 14.98 8.82 9.82
N LYS A 131 15.05 9.85 10.66
CA LYS A 131 14.02 10.19 11.64
C LYS A 131 12.69 10.57 10.98
N VAL A 132 12.74 11.40 9.93
CA VAL A 132 11.52 11.81 9.19
C VAL A 132 10.90 10.62 8.47
N MET A 133 11.70 9.80 7.78
CA MET A 133 11.24 8.59 7.11
C MET A 133 10.62 7.59 8.09
N SER A 134 11.20 7.45 9.29
CA SER A 134 10.63 6.61 10.36
C SER A 134 9.27 7.14 10.85
N THR A 135 9.11 8.46 10.94
CA THR A 135 7.82 9.08 11.29
C THR A 135 6.78 8.83 10.21
N MET A 136 7.14 8.95 8.93
CA MET A 136 6.25 8.60 7.81
C MET A 136 5.83 7.12 7.85
N ALA A 137 6.78 6.22 8.08
CA ALA A 137 6.49 4.80 8.20
C ALA A 137 5.55 4.49 9.37
N MET A 138 5.71 5.17 10.51
CA MET A 138 4.80 5.03 11.66
C MET A 138 3.39 5.52 11.32
N ILE A 139 3.24 6.62 10.61
CA ILE A 139 1.94 7.13 10.17
C ILE A 139 1.30 6.18 9.16
N MET A 140 2.05 5.70 8.18
CA MET A 140 1.60 4.68 7.23
C MET A 140 1.09 3.41 7.92
N MET A 141 1.73 3.03 9.05
CA MET A 141 1.31 1.87 9.83
C MET A 141 0.05 2.14 10.67
N LEU A 142 -0.09 3.35 11.22
CA LEU A 142 -1.24 3.70 12.09
C LEU A 142 -2.47 4.18 11.32
N ALA A 143 -2.29 4.71 10.11
CA ALA A 143 -3.39 5.22 9.31
C ALA A 143 -4.47 4.17 8.98
N PRO A 144 -4.13 2.91 8.63
CA PRO A 144 -5.14 1.85 8.44
C PRO A 144 -5.91 1.47 9.72
N LEU A 145 -5.41 1.81 10.91
CA LEU A 145 -6.15 1.66 12.15
C LEU A 145 -7.19 2.78 12.32
N ALA A 146 -6.79 4.02 11.99
CA ALA A 146 -7.64 5.18 12.17
C ALA A 146 -8.66 5.36 11.03
N ALA A 147 -8.31 5.03 9.79
CA ALA A 147 -9.12 5.31 8.63
C ALA A 147 -10.51 4.63 8.64
N PRO A 148 -10.65 3.31 8.91
CA PRO A 148 -11.97 2.70 9.02
C PRO A 148 -12.79 3.25 10.19
N ALA A 149 -12.14 3.63 11.31
CA ALA A 149 -12.83 4.22 12.46
C ALA A 149 -13.41 5.60 12.12
N VAL A 150 -12.65 6.43 11.40
CA VAL A 150 -13.16 7.71 10.87
C VAL A 150 -14.30 7.46 9.89
N GLY A 151 -14.14 6.49 8.97
CA GLY A 151 -15.18 6.13 8.02
C GLY A 151 -16.49 5.68 8.68
N SER A 152 -16.42 4.79 9.67
CA SER A 152 -17.60 4.35 10.43
C SER A 152 -18.24 5.49 11.22
N GLY A 153 -17.42 6.39 11.80
CA GLY A 153 -17.93 7.58 12.48
C GLY A 153 -18.67 8.54 11.54
N LEU A 154 -18.14 8.74 10.34
CA LEU A 154 -18.78 9.57 9.30
C LEU A 154 -20.06 8.92 8.78
N LEU A 155 -20.07 7.60 8.59
CA LEU A 155 -21.24 6.84 8.18
C LEU A 155 -22.36 6.90 9.24
N TYR A 156 -22.02 7.01 10.50
CA TYR A 156 -22.99 7.21 11.57
C TYR A 156 -23.62 8.63 11.57
N LEU A 157 -22.85 9.65 11.11
CA LEU A 157 -23.33 11.05 11.06
C LEU A 157 -24.21 11.33 9.82
N ALA A 158 -23.89 10.68 8.70
CA ALA A 158 -24.61 10.83 7.44
C ALA A 158 -24.44 9.56 6.61
N ASP A 159 -24.51 9.66 5.29
CA ASP A 159 -24.38 8.55 4.37
C ASP A 159 -22.92 8.41 3.84
N TRP A 160 -22.66 7.38 3.03
CA TRP A 160 -21.35 7.04 2.43
C TRP A 160 -20.63 8.23 1.76
N TRP A 161 -21.36 9.17 1.15
CA TRP A 161 -20.78 10.33 0.46
C TRP A 161 -19.99 11.26 1.40
N LEU A 162 -20.32 11.31 2.70
CA LEU A 162 -19.62 12.14 3.66
C LEU A 162 -18.15 11.74 3.82
N ILE A 163 -17.81 10.49 3.56
CA ILE A 163 -16.42 10.01 3.58
C ILE A 163 -15.62 10.68 2.46
N PHE A 164 -16.19 10.82 1.27
CA PHE A 164 -15.53 11.51 0.16
C PHE A 164 -15.45 13.02 0.37
N VAL A 165 -16.44 13.63 1.04
CA VAL A 165 -16.34 15.04 1.52
C VAL A 165 -15.18 15.19 2.48
N PHE A 166 -15.03 14.30 3.45
CA PHE A 166 -13.90 14.31 4.37
C PHE A 166 -12.56 14.23 3.62
N LEU A 167 -12.43 13.35 2.64
CA LEU A 167 -11.22 13.24 1.82
C LEU A 167 -10.97 14.51 1.00
N ALA A 168 -12.01 15.14 0.48
CA ALA A 168 -11.90 16.42 -0.24
C ALA A 168 -11.44 17.54 0.69
N VAL A 169 -12.02 17.66 1.89
CA VAL A 169 -11.61 18.64 2.91
C VAL A 169 -10.17 18.40 3.35
N TYR A 170 -9.79 17.15 3.54
CA TYR A 170 -8.42 16.79 3.90
C TYR A 170 -7.42 17.18 2.79
N ALA A 171 -7.75 16.88 1.52
CA ALA A 171 -6.94 17.29 0.39
C ALA A 171 -6.86 18.82 0.23
N ALA A 172 -7.97 19.55 0.42
CA ALA A 172 -7.99 21.00 0.42
C ALA A 172 -7.13 21.60 1.53
N PHE A 173 -7.19 21.03 2.73
CA PHE A 173 -6.34 21.42 3.85
C PHE A 173 -4.85 21.19 3.54
N LEU A 174 -4.49 20.03 2.98
CA LEU A 174 -3.12 19.76 2.54
C LEU A 174 -2.68 20.71 1.42
N LEU A 175 -3.55 20.99 0.44
CA LEU A 175 -3.29 21.90 -0.66
C LEU A 175 -2.96 23.31 -0.15
N TRP A 176 -3.77 23.84 0.77
CA TRP A 176 -3.52 25.11 1.43
C TRP A 176 -2.21 25.10 2.21
N LEU A 177 -2.00 24.06 3.01
CA LEU A 177 -0.84 23.94 3.88
C LEU A 177 0.47 23.81 3.08
N MET A 178 0.50 22.92 2.07
CA MET A 178 1.65 22.73 1.19
C MET A 178 1.89 23.95 0.30
N GLY A 179 0.82 24.55 -0.24
CA GLY A 179 0.91 25.76 -1.07
C GLY A 179 1.56 26.93 -0.34
N THR A 180 1.21 27.13 0.95
CA THR A 180 1.67 28.28 1.75
C THR A 180 2.96 28.01 2.54
N LYS A 181 3.20 26.79 2.99
CA LYS A 181 4.29 26.47 3.94
C LYS A 181 5.44 25.67 3.35
N LEU A 182 5.22 24.95 2.24
CA LEU A 182 6.27 24.19 1.59
C LEU A 182 6.91 25.05 0.48
N PRO A 183 8.21 25.36 0.54
CA PRO A 183 8.93 25.94 -0.59
C PRO A 183 9.21 24.86 -1.65
N GLU A 184 9.67 25.28 -2.84
CA GLU A 184 10.28 24.33 -3.77
C GLU A 184 11.56 23.77 -3.15
N THR A 185 11.67 22.45 -3.13
CA THR A 185 12.80 21.76 -2.47
C THR A 185 13.83 21.21 -3.45
N ARG A 186 13.45 21.12 -4.74
CA ARG A 186 14.38 20.75 -5.79
C ARG A 186 15.39 21.87 -6.05
N ALA A 187 16.68 21.55 -6.05
CA ALA A 187 17.70 22.50 -6.41
C ALA A 187 17.54 22.93 -7.89
N PRO A 188 17.71 24.24 -8.22
CA PRO A 188 17.55 24.73 -9.60
C PRO A 188 18.44 24.00 -10.60
N ASP A 189 19.67 23.68 -10.21
CA ASP A 189 20.70 23.04 -11.04
C ASP A 189 20.75 21.52 -10.89
N ALA A 190 19.74 20.91 -10.23
CA ALA A 190 19.70 19.46 -10.07
C ALA A 190 19.58 18.77 -11.44
N PRO A 191 20.43 17.77 -11.73
CA PRO A 191 20.41 17.09 -13.02
C PRO A 191 19.06 16.40 -13.22
N THR A 192 18.48 16.59 -14.42
CA THR A 192 17.25 15.90 -14.82
C THR A 192 17.61 14.68 -15.65
N ALA A 193 17.21 13.51 -15.18
CA ALA A 193 17.34 12.30 -15.98
C ALA A 193 16.48 12.39 -17.25
N SER A 194 17.04 12.04 -18.41
CA SER A 194 16.24 11.91 -19.63
C SER A 194 15.23 10.77 -19.49
N PRO A 195 14.11 10.76 -20.25
CA PRO A 195 13.16 9.64 -20.20
C PRO A 195 13.81 8.30 -20.52
N ARG A 196 14.77 8.30 -21.47
CA ARG A 196 15.55 7.10 -21.81
C ARG A 196 16.38 6.63 -20.63
N GLN A 197 16.97 7.54 -19.85
CA GLN A 197 17.74 7.20 -18.65
C GLN A 197 16.84 6.61 -17.55
N VAL A 198 15.66 7.20 -17.33
CA VAL A 198 14.66 6.68 -16.38
C VAL A 198 14.25 5.26 -16.77
N LEU A 199 13.87 5.04 -18.02
CA LEU A 199 13.50 3.70 -18.52
C LEU A 199 14.67 2.70 -18.43
N ARG A 200 15.88 3.14 -18.71
CA ARG A 200 17.08 2.31 -18.58
C ARG A 200 17.34 1.92 -17.13
N ASN A 201 17.15 2.86 -16.21
CA ASN A 201 17.31 2.61 -14.77
C ASN A 201 16.25 1.61 -14.26
N TYR A 202 14.98 1.76 -14.65
CA TYR A 202 13.95 0.75 -14.35
C TYR A 202 14.31 -0.61 -14.97
N GLY A 203 14.75 -0.62 -16.23
CA GLY A 203 15.19 -1.84 -16.92
C GLY A 203 16.37 -2.54 -16.23
N SER A 204 17.30 -1.78 -15.63
CA SER A 204 18.42 -2.37 -14.88
C SER A 204 17.95 -3.08 -13.60
N VAL A 205 16.98 -2.50 -12.87
CA VAL A 205 16.39 -3.14 -11.69
C VAL A 205 15.59 -4.40 -12.08
N LEU A 206 14.77 -4.31 -13.14
CA LEU A 206 13.97 -5.44 -13.63
C LEU A 206 14.81 -6.63 -14.11
N ARG A 207 16.01 -6.36 -14.64
CA ARG A 207 16.95 -7.40 -15.09
C ARG A 207 17.80 -7.99 -13.98
N HIS A 208 17.85 -7.33 -12.82
CA HIS A 208 18.66 -7.81 -11.70
C HIS A 208 17.92 -8.91 -10.95
N ARG A 209 18.39 -10.13 -11.10
CA ARG A 209 17.71 -11.36 -10.65
C ARG A 209 17.37 -11.34 -9.16
N GLU A 210 18.35 -11.04 -8.30
CA GLU A 210 18.15 -11.04 -6.84
C GLU A 210 17.25 -9.89 -6.40
N GLY A 211 17.47 -8.69 -6.95
CA GLY A 211 16.62 -7.54 -6.71
C GLY A 211 15.15 -7.83 -7.03
N MET A 212 14.88 -8.48 -8.17
CA MET A 212 13.52 -8.91 -8.54
C MET A 212 12.96 -9.98 -7.61
N GLY A 213 13.79 -10.84 -7.04
CA GLY A 213 13.36 -11.79 -6.01
C GLY A 213 12.79 -11.09 -4.79
N TYR A 214 13.43 -10.02 -4.32
CA TYR A 214 12.92 -9.20 -3.21
C TYR A 214 11.67 -8.41 -3.60
N VAL A 215 11.66 -7.80 -4.78
CA VAL A 215 10.50 -7.06 -5.31
C VAL A 215 9.27 -7.97 -5.41
N LEU A 216 9.41 -9.15 -6.01
CA LEU A 216 8.30 -10.11 -6.18
C LEU A 216 7.82 -10.69 -4.85
N ALA A 217 8.71 -10.90 -3.88
CA ALA A 217 8.30 -11.33 -2.53
C ALA A 217 7.41 -10.29 -1.83
N VAL A 218 7.77 -8.99 -1.91
CA VAL A 218 6.93 -7.90 -1.40
C VAL A 218 5.63 -7.79 -2.19
N ALA A 219 5.70 -7.84 -3.52
CA ALA A 219 4.53 -7.74 -4.38
C ALA A 219 3.51 -8.85 -4.09
N ALA A 220 3.96 -10.09 -3.89
CA ALA A 220 3.11 -11.22 -3.51
C ALA A 220 2.48 -11.02 -2.12
N THR A 221 3.26 -10.52 -1.15
CA THR A 221 2.78 -10.19 0.20
C THR A 221 1.69 -9.11 0.15
N PHE A 222 1.90 -8.05 -0.64
CA PHE A 222 0.91 -6.99 -0.84
C PHE A 222 -0.31 -7.46 -1.63
N ALA A 223 -0.13 -8.32 -2.62
CA ALA A 223 -1.24 -8.94 -3.34
C ALA A 223 -2.15 -9.73 -2.40
N GLY A 224 -1.59 -10.53 -1.49
CA GLY A 224 -2.35 -11.25 -0.47
C GLY A 224 -3.02 -10.30 0.55
N MET A 225 -2.34 -9.23 0.94
CA MET A 225 -2.90 -8.19 1.80
C MET A 225 -4.10 -7.51 1.13
N PHE A 226 -3.98 -7.10 -0.12
CA PHE A 226 -5.06 -6.45 -0.85
C PHE A 226 -6.17 -7.40 -1.29
N ALA A 227 -5.90 -8.69 -1.48
CA ALA A 227 -6.94 -9.70 -1.62
C ALA A 227 -7.87 -9.71 -0.40
N PHE A 228 -7.28 -9.67 0.81
CA PHE A 228 -8.05 -9.55 2.05
C PHE A 228 -8.74 -8.18 2.19
N ILE A 229 -8.02 -7.06 1.97
CA ILE A 229 -8.60 -5.72 2.11
C ILE A 229 -9.81 -5.57 1.19
N THR A 230 -9.71 -6.02 -0.06
CA THR A 230 -10.81 -5.98 -1.04
C THR A 230 -12.00 -6.83 -0.58
N ALA A 231 -11.78 -8.07 -0.15
CA ALA A 231 -12.86 -8.96 0.29
C ALA A 231 -13.41 -8.61 1.68
N SER A 232 -12.71 -7.81 2.48
CA SER A 232 -13.03 -7.63 3.91
C SER A 232 -14.41 -7.00 4.17
N PRO A 233 -14.94 -6.05 3.36
CA PRO A 233 -16.30 -5.55 3.56
C PRO A 233 -17.35 -6.63 3.35
N PHE A 234 -17.27 -7.40 2.26
CA PHE A 234 -18.14 -8.53 2.04
C PHE A 234 -17.99 -9.57 3.16
N LEU A 235 -16.76 -10.03 3.43
CA LEU A 235 -16.50 -11.09 4.38
C LEU A 235 -16.97 -10.76 5.80
N TYR A 236 -16.64 -9.57 6.30
CA TYR A 236 -16.96 -9.21 7.68
C TYR A 236 -18.38 -8.69 7.84
N ILE A 237 -18.82 -7.78 6.96
CA ILE A 237 -20.11 -7.13 7.14
C ILE A 237 -21.25 -8.00 6.57
N THR A 238 -21.13 -8.46 5.33
CA THR A 238 -22.21 -9.20 4.65
C THR A 238 -22.24 -10.67 5.06
N HIS A 239 -21.09 -11.36 5.02
CA HIS A 239 -21.02 -12.81 5.25
C HIS A 239 -21.08 -13.18 6.74
N TYR A 240 -20.27 -12.51 7.60
CA TYR A 240 -20.26 -12.78 9.04
C TYR A 240 -21.16 -11.86 9.87
N GLY A 241 -21.86 -10.90 9.27
CA GLY A 241 -22.81 -10.02 9.96
C GLY A 241 -22.18 -9.06 10.96
N VAL A 242 -20.90 -8.70 10.80
CA VAL A 242 -20.24 -7.70 11.65
C VAL A 242 -20.80 -6.33 11.32
N SER A 243 -21.30 -5.61 12.35
CA SER A 243 -21.83 -4.26 12.11
C SER A 243 -20.72 -3.30 11.60
N PRO A 244 -21.05 -2.32 10.75
CA PRO A 244 -20.09 -1.30 10.29
C PRO A 244 -19.41 -0.54 11.44
N ALA A 245 -20.05 -0.45 12.62
CA ALA A 245 -19.48 0.17 13.81
C ALA A 245 -18.37 -0.67 14.46
N ILE A 246 -18.45 -2.00 14.37
CA ILE A 246 -17.46 -2.94 14.94
C ILE A 246 -16.36 -3.27 13.91
N TYR A 247 -16.64 -3.16 12.61
CA TYR A 247 -15.70 -3.43 11.54
C TYR A 247 -14.29 -2.80 11.76
N PRO A 248 -14.15 -1.52 12.18
CA PRO A 248 -12.84 -0.93 12.44
C PRO A 248 -12.02 -1.64 13.51
N VAL A 249 -12.67 -2.22 14.52
CA VAL A 249 -11.98 -2.94 15.59
C VAL A 249 -11.38 -4.25 15.06
N VAL A 250 -12.19 -5.01 14.31
CA VAL A 250 -11.73 -6.28 13.71
C VAL A 250 -10.67 -6.05 12.66
N PHE A 251 -10.88 -5.06 11.78
CA PHE A 251 -9.90 -4.68 10.76
C PHE A 251 -8.61 -4.12 11.37
N GLY A 252 -8.75 -3.21 12.33
CA GLY A 252 -7.63 -2.55 13.00
C GLY A 252 -6.75 -3.48 13.82
N ALA A 253 -7.30 -4.62 14.30
CA ALA A 253 -6.53 -5.63 15.02
C ALA A 253 -5.37 -6.19 14.17
N ASN A 254 -5.50 -6.23 12.84
CA ASN A 254 -4.42 -6.59 11.93
C ASN A 254 -3.20 -5.69 12.08
N VAL A 255 -3.42 -4.37 12.27
CA VAL A 255 -2.34 -3.38 12.43
C VAL A 255 -1.55 -3.64 13.71
N VAL A 256 -2.23 -4.03 14.78
CA VAL A 256 -1.57 -4.36 16.06
C VAL A 256 -0.65 -5.56 15.89
N VAL A 257 -1.11 -6.61 15.20
CA VAL A 257 -0.28 -7.81 14.93
C VAL A 257 0.87 -7.48 13.98
N MET A 258 0.65 -6.63 12.98
CA MET A 258 1.72 -6.16 12.08
C MET A 258 2.79 -5.37 12.85
N ALA A 259 2.41 -4.50 13.77
CA ALA A 259 3.33 -3.77 14.64
C ALA A 259 4.11 -4.70 15.58
N ALA A 260 3.44 -5.68 16.16
CA ALA A 260 4.06 -6.70 17.01
C ALA A 260 5.07 -7.53 16.20
N SER A 261 4.71 -7.95 14.98
CA SER A 261 5.60 -8.71 14.09
C SER A 261 6.84 -7.90 13.67
N ASN A 262 6.70 -6.60 13.44
CA ASN A 262 7.84 -5.72 13.19
C ASN A 262 8.78 -5.63 14.41
N ARG A 263 8.24 -5.60 15.63
CA ARG A 263 9.05 -5.68 16.87
C ARG A 263 9.75 -7.02 17.03
N VAL A 264 9.08 -8.11 16.69
CA VAL A 264 9.69 -9.45 16.64
C VAL A 264 10.81 -9.47 15.60
N ASN A 265 10.61 -8.90 14.42
CA ASN A 265 11.63 -8.78 13.38
C ASN A 265 12.91 -8.13 13.89
N ILE A 266 12.81 -6.99 14.59
CA ILE A 266 13.97 -6.28 15.15
C ILE A 266 14.74 -7.18 16.13
N ARG A 267 14.06 -8.00 16.94
CA ARG A 267 14.70 -8.97 17.86
C ARG A 267 15.37 -10.11 17.10
N LEU A 268 14.72 -10.63 16.07
CA LEU A 268 15.24 -11.74 15.24
C LEU A 268 16.49 -11.31 14.46
N LEU A 269 16.58 -10.07 13.98
CA LEU A 269 17.75 -9.51 13.28
C LEU A 269 19.03 -9.50 14.13
N ARG A 270 18.93 -9.69 15.45
CA ARG A 270 20.12 -9.89 16.32
C ARG A 270 20.80 -11.25 16.10
N ARG A 271 20.10 -12.24 15.52
CA ARG A 271 20.56 -13.63 15.35
C ARG A 271 20.34 -14.17 13.94
N ARG A 272 19.62 -13.46 13.08
CA ARG A 272 19.22 -13.90 11.72
C ARG A 272 19.50 -12.81 10.71
N THR A 273 19.73 -13.22 9.47
CA THR A 273 19.86 -12.29 8.34
C THR A 273 18.48 -11.80 7.88
N PRO A 274 18.41 -10.62 7.20
CA PRO A 274 17.17 -10.15 6.60
C PRO A 274 16.49 -11.20 5.69
N GLN A 275 17.26 -11.93 4.89
CA GLN A 275 16.76 -12.98 4.00
C GLN A 275 16.16 -14.16 4.77
N GLN A 276 16.75 -14.56 5.92
CA GLN A 276 16.20 -15.62 6.76
C GLN A 276 14.86 -15.21 7.37
N ASN A 277 14.73 -13.95 7.81
CA ASN A 277 13.47 -13.43 8.34
C ASN A 277 12.39 -13.35 7.25
N MET A 278 12.75 -12.92 6.03
CA MET A 278 11.82 -12.94 4.90
C MET A 278 11.31 -14.36 4.59
N ARG A 279 12.21 -15.35 4.53
CA ARG A 279 11.83 -16.76 4.30
C ARG A 279 10.90 -17.27 5.38
N LEU A 280 11.15 -16.91 6.64
CA LEU A 280 10.26 -17.26 7.75
C LEU A 280 8.88 -16.62 7.56
N GLY A 281 8.82 -15.31 7.28
CA GLY A 281 7.56 -14.58 7.09
C GLY A 281 6.74 -15.14 5.94
N LEU A 282 7.35 -15.35 4.77
CA LEU A 282 6.68 -15.95 3.61
C LEU A 282 6.23 -17.40 3.87
N GLY A 283 7.03 -18.18 4.61
CA GLY A 283 6.65 -19.55 5.01
C GLY A 283 5.43 -19.56 5.92
N VAL A 284 5.38 -18.64 6.91
CA VAL A 284 4.22 -18.48 7.78
C VAL A 284 3.00 -18.02 6.99
N GLN A 285 3.13 -17.05 6.08
CA GLN A 285 2.02 -16.60 5.21
C GLN A 285 1.46 -17.76 4.38
N LEU A 286 2.32 -18.56 3.77
CA LEU A 286 1.89 -19.74 3.00
C LEU A 286 1.18 -20.77 3.88
N GLY A 287 1.71 -21.08 5.07
CA GLY A 287 1.08 -21.98 6.03
C GLY A 287 -0.29 -21.50 6.47
N VAL A 288 -0.41 -20.21 6.78
CA VAL A 288 -1.69 -19.57 7.17
C VAL A 288 -2.69 -19.59 6.01
N ALA A 289 -2.26 -19.26 4.79
CA ALA A 289 -3.13 -19.30 3.61
C ALA A 289 -3.64 -20.72 3.34
N LEU A 290 -2.79 -21.74 3.53
CA LEU A 290 -3.20 -23.13 3.44
C LEU A 290 -4.21 -23.50 4.53
N CYS A 291 -3.97 -23.09 5.79
CA CYS A 291 -4.91 -23.31 6.89
C CYS A 291 -6.27 -22.64 6.62
N LEU A 292 -6.29 -21.40 6.13
CA LEU A 292 -7.51 -20.70 5.73
C LEU A 292 -8.25 -21.45 4.62
N THR A 293 -7.54 -21.94 3.61
CA THR A 293 -8.13 -22.70 2.49
C THR A 293 -8.75 -24.02 3.00
N LEU A 294 -8.07 -24.75 3.88
CA LEU A 294 -8.58 -25.98 4.47
C LEU A 294 -9.78 -25.72 5.39
N LEU A 295 -9.77 -24.61 6.13
CA LEU A 295 -10.88 -24.21 7.00
C LEU A 295 -12.15 -23.94 6.19
N VAL A 296 -12.04 -23.17 5.10
CA VAL A 296 -13.16 -22.91 4.19
C VAL A 296 -13.62 -24.19 3.50
N ALA A 297 -12.69 -25.06 3.09
CA ALA A 297 -13.01 -26.35 2.48
C ALA A 297 -13.77 -27.31 3.42
N SER A 298 -13.51 -27.23 4.71
CA SER A 298 -14.21 -28.04 5.72
C SER A 298 -15.59 -27.48 6.12
N GLY A 299 -15.97 -26.29 5.66
CA GLY A 299 -17.20 -25.58 6.05
C GLY A 299 -17.23 -25.17 7.53
N GLN A 300 -16.06 -25.08 8.18
CA GLN A 300 -15.93 -24.68 9.59
C GLN A 300 -15.44 -23.22 9.73
N ASP A 301 -15.50 -22.46 8.65
CA ASP A 301 -15.14 -21.06 8.66
C ASP A 301 -16.16 -20.23 9.46
N SER A 302 -15.63 -19.50 10.43
CA SER A 302 -16.37 -18.58 11.27
C SER A 302 -15.53 -17.33 11.53
N LEU A 303 -16.15 -16.27 11.97
CA LEU A 303 -15.43 -15.05 12.34
C LEU A 303 -14.29 -15.34 13.34
N TYR A 304 -14.53 -16.19 14.32
CA TYR A 304 -13.57 -16.51 15.39
C TYR A 304 -12.39 -17.36 14.92
N THR A 305 -12.55 -18.14 13.87
CA THR A 305 -11.48 -19.00 13.30
C THR A 305 -10.71 -18.29 12.19
N VAL A 306 -11.39 -17.50 11.38
CA VAL A 306 -10.81 -16.81 10.22
C VAL A 306 -10.01 -15.56 10.63
N VAL A 307 -10.55 -14.73 11.54
CA VAL A 307 -9.90 -13.47 11.97
C VAL A 307 -8.49 -13.66 12.52
N PRO A 308 -8.21 -14.58 13.46
CA PRO A 308 -6.84 -14.79 13.96
C PRO A 308 -5.85 -15.23 12.88
N LEU A 309 -6.29 -16.04 11.92
CA LEU A 309 -5.46 -16.47 10.80
C LEU A 309 -5.17 -15.30 9.86
N ILE A 310 -6.17 -14.47 9.53
CA ILE A 310 -5.96 -13.24 8.76
C ILE A 310 -5.00 -12.30 9.49
N MET A 311 -5.19 -12.09 10.80
CA MET A 311 -4.30 -11.25 11.61
C MET A 311 -2.85 -11.74 11.55
N LEU A 312 -2.63 -13.06 11.61
CA LEU A 312 -1.29 -13.64 11.50
C LEU A 312 -0.72 -13.46 10.09
N PHE A 313 -1.53 -13.64 9.04
CA PHE A 313 -1.14 -13.40 7.66
C PHE A 313 -0.70 -11.95 7.44
N MET A 314 -1.54 -11.01 7.85
CA MET A 314 -1.28 -9.57 7.77
C MET A 314 -0.07 -9.15 8.62
N GLY A 315 0.10 -9.77 9.78
CA GLY A 315 1.24 -9.55 10.64
C GLY A 315 2.59 -9.79 9.95
N MET A 316 2.67 -10.77 9.05
CA MET A 316 3.91 -11.09 8.34
C MET A 316 4.38 -9.98 7.39
N VAL A 317 3.51 -9.06 6.99
CA VAL A 317 3.91 -7.85 6.25
C VAL A 317 4.99 -7.07 7.01
N GLY A 318 4.85 -6.96 8.35
CA GLY A 318 5.83 -6.30 9.22
C GLY A 318 7.17 -7.03 9.33
N LEU A 319 7.21 -8.31 8.99
CA LEU A 319 8.44 -9.10 8.96
C LEU A 319 9.08 -9.11 7.56
N ILE A 320 8.30 -9.18 6.50
CA ILE A 320 8.77 -9.36 5.12
C ILE A 320 9.24 -8.04 4.53
N THR A 321 8.39 -7.01 4.56
CA THR A 321 8.61 -5.76 3.81
C THR A 321 9.89 -5.01 4.21
N PRO A 322 10.19 -4.75 5.51
CA PRO A 322 11.40 -4.01 5.86
C PRO A 322 12.68 -4.76 5.49
N ASN A 323 12.71 -6.08 5.61
CA ASN A 323 13.86 -6.89 5.24
C ASN A 323 14.07 -6.93 3.72
N ALA A 324 13.00 -7.01 2.95
CA ALA A 324 13.07 -6.96 1.50
C ALA A 324 13.59 -5.62 0.98
N ILE A 325 13.08 -4.51 1.55
CA ILE A 325 13.53 -3.16 1.16
C ILE A 325 15.01 -3.00 1.51
N ALA A 326 15.44 -3.41 2.71
CA ALA A 326 16.85 -3.34 3.11
C ALA A 326 17.74 -4.11 2.14
N SER A 327 17.40 -5.38 1.85
CA SER A 327 18.17 -6.23 0.93
C SER A 327 18.15 -5.70 -0.51
N LEU A 328 17.04 -5.12 -0.97
CA LEU A 328 16.96 -4.48 -2.30
C LEU A 328 17.91 -3.28 -2.38
N LEU A 329 17.93 -2.43 -1.36
CA LEU A 329 18.74 -1.21 -1.33
C LEU A 329 20.24 -1.48 -1.20
N GLU A 330 20.67 -2.61 -0.64
CA GLU A 330 22.06 -3.06 -0.67
C GLU A 330 22.57 -3.22 -2.11
N HIS A 331 21.72 -3.74 -3.02
CA HIS A 331 22.08 -3.92 -4.43
C HIS A 331 21.97 -2.63 -5.27
N PHE A 332 21.15 -1.68 -4.84
CA PHE A 332 20.83 -0.47 -5.61
C PHE A 332 21.07 0.82 -4.81
N SER A 333 22.13 0.90 -4.02
CA SER A 333 22.47 2.06 -3.18
C SER A 333 22.57 3.37 -3.98
N HIS A 334 23.12 3.30 -5.21
CA HIS A 334 23.28 4.45 -6.12
C HIS A 334 22.00 4.85 -6.89
N MET A 335 20.96 4.00 -6.90
CA MET A 335 19.65 4.27 -7.52
C MET A 335 18.49 3.87 -6.61
N SER A 336 18.66 4.09 -5.30
CA SER A 336 17.67 3.70 -4.28
C SER A 336 16.27 4.26 -4.55
N ALA A 337 16.18 5.48 -5.05
CA ALA A 337 14.90 6.11 -5.41
C ALA A 337 14.18 5.36 -6.55
N THR A 338 14.91 4.97 -7.60
CA THR A 338 14.36 4.20 -8.72
C THR A 338 13.91 2.80 -8.27
N ALA A 339 14.73 2.13 -7.45
CA ALA A 339 14.43 0.80 -6.95
C ALA A 339 13.18 0.81 -6.05
N THR A 340 13.06 1.78 -5.14
CA THR A 340 11.87 1.92 -4.27
C THR A 340 10.62 2.33 -5.04
N ALA A 341 10.72 3.21 -6.04
CA ALA A 341 9.57 3.59 -6.86
C ALA A 341 9.05 2.40 -7.68
N LEU A 342 9.95 1.61 -8.25
CA LEU A 342 9.58 0.41 -9.00
C LEU A 342 8.94 -0.65 -8.07
N LEU A 343 9.52 -0.89 -6.89
CA LEU A 343 8.95 -1.78 -5.88
C LEU A 343 7.53 -1.31 -5.51
N GLY A 344 7.35 -0.01 -5.21
CA GLY A 344 6.05 0.56 -4.88
C GLY A 344 5.03 0.37 -6.00
N SER A 345 5.41 0.65 -7.25
CA SER A 345 4.51 0.49 -8.40
C SER A 345 4.13 -0.98 -8.64
N ILE A 346 5.09 -1.90 -8.54
CA ILE A 346 4.81 -3.34 -8.74
C ILE A 346 3.93 -3.88 -7.60
N GLN A 347 4.20 -3.53 -6.35
CA GLN A 347 3.39 -4.03 -5.22
C GLN A 347 1.93 -3.56 -5.31
N PHE A 348 1.67 -2.30 -5.67
CA PHE A 348 0.31 -1.79 -5.83
C PHE A 348 -0.37 -2.34 -7.08
N THR A 349 0.37 -2.56 -8.18
CA THR A 349 -0.15 -3.24 -9.37
C THR A 349 -0.56 -4.69 -9.06
N CYS A 350 0.28 -5.44 -8.35
CA CYS A 350 -0.06 -6.80 -7.93
C CYS A 350 -1.23 -6.82 -6.93
N GLY A 351 -1.32 -5.82 -6.06
CA GLY A 351 -2.48 -5.61 -5.18
C GLY A 351 -3.77 -5.36 -5.98
N ALA A 352 -3.71 -4.49 -7.01
CA ALA A 352 -4.84 -4.23 -7.90
C ALA A 352 -5.30 -5.50 -8.63
N LEU A 353 -4.35 -6.26 -9.19
CA LEU A 353 -4.66 -7.52 -9.88
C LEU A 353 -5.28 -8.55 -8.94
N ALA A 354 -4.76 -8.68 -7.71
CA ALA A 354 -5.33 -9.58 -6.71
C ALA A 354 -6.78 -9.17 -6.36
N GLY A 355 -7.04 -7.88 -6.19
CA GLY A 355 -8.39 -7.37 -5.96
C GLY A 355 -9.33 -7.65 -7.14
N VAL A 356 -8.87 -7.44 -8.40
CA VAL A 356 -9.67 -7.80 -9.60
C VAL A 356 -10.00 -9.29 -9.61
N VAL A 357 -9.04 -10.15 -9.27
CA VAL A 357 -9.28 -11.61 -9.20
C VAL A 357 -10.33 -11.92 -8.14
N VAL A 358 -10.21 -11.34 -6.94
CA VAL A 358 -11.17 -11.57 -5.84
C VAL A 358 -12.58 -11.09 -6.22
N SER A 359 -12.70 -9.87 -6.75
CA SER A 359 -13.99 -9.27 -7.10
C SER A 359 -14.61 -9.86 -8.37
N GLY A 360 -13.79 -10.51 -9.23
CA GLY A 360 -14.25 -11.12 -10.48
C GLY A 360 -15.03 -12.42 -10.29
N PHE A 361 -14.94 -13.04 -9.11
CA PHE A 361 -15.76 -14.18 -8.74
C PHE A 361 -16.97 -13.69 -7.93
N GLU A 362 -18.14 -13.67 -8.54
CA GLU A 362 -19.41 -13.36 -7.87
C GLU A 362 -19.89 -14.54 -7.00
N ILE A 363 -19.06 -14.95 -6.06
CA ILE A 363 -19.32 -16.08 -5.17
C ILE A 363 -19.45 -15.54 -3.74
N ASP A 364 -20.62 -15.71 -3.14
CA ASP A 364 -20.92 -15.30 -1.76
C ASP A 364 -20.23 -16.19 -0.72
N SER A 365 -18.90 -16.26 -0.81
CA SER A 365 -18.07 -17.05 0.08
C SER A 365 -16.65 -16.50 0.21
N ALA A 366 -15.88 -17.00 1.17
CA ALA A 366 -14.46 -16.64 1.35
C ALA A 366 -13.51 -17.26 0.29
N TRP A 367 -14.00 -18.14 -0.60
CA TRP A 367 -13.16 -18.86 -1.57
C TRP A 367 -12.27 -17.98 -2.45
N PRO A 368 -12.79 -16.92 -3.11
CA PRO A 368 -11.95 -16.08 -3.97
C PRO A 368 -10.76 -15.49 -3.22
N MET A 369 -10.99 -15.02 -1.99
CA MET A 369 -9.96 -14.44 -1.13
C MET A 369 -8.89 -15.48 -0.74
N VAL A 370 -9.30 -16.63 -0.17
CA VAL A 370 -8.33 -17.60 0.37
C VAL A 370 -7.51 -18.26 -0.73
N LEU A 371 -8.10 -18.54 -1.91
CA LEU A 371 -7.36 -19.07 -3.05
C LEU A 371 -6.37 -18.08 -3.62
N THR A 372 -6.76 -16.80 -3.71
CA THR A 372 -5.85 -15.72 -4.14
C THR A 372 -4.69 -15.59 -3.15
N MET A 373 -4.97 -15.54 -1.83
CA MET A 373 -3.93 -15.47 -0.80
C MET A 373 -2.98 -16.68 -0.87
N LEU A 374 -3.50 -17.88 -1.11
CA LEU A 374 -2.68 -19.10 -1.25
C LEU A 374 -1.79 -19.03 -2.49
N ALA A 375 -2.36 -18.68 -3.65
CA ALA A 375 -1.64 -18.61 -4.92
C ALA A 375 -0.50 -17.57 -4.88
N VAL A 376 -0.77 -16.36 -4.37
CA VAL A 376 0.26 -15.32 -4.28
C VAL A 376 1.31 -15.63 -3.22
N SER A 377 0.94 -16.28 -2.11
CA SER A 377 1.91 -16.72 -1.09
C SER A 377 2.85 -17.80 -1.63
N LEU A 378 2.33 -18.72 -2.43
CA LEU A 378 3.15 -19.72 -3.13
C LEU A 378 4.09 -19.04 -4.14
N ALA A 379 3.56 -18.13 -4.96
CA ALA A 379 4.36 -17.39 -5.94
C ALA A 379 5.49 -16.58 -5.28
N GLY A 380 5.23 -15.90 -4.16
CA GLY A 380 6.24 -15.16 -3.40
C GLY A 380 7.35 -16.06 -2.84
N ASN A 381 6.99 -17.21 -2.29
CA ASN A 381 7.96 -18.22 -1.82
C ASN A 381 8.81 -18.76 -2.97
N LEU A 382 8.21 -19.09 -4.12
CA LEU A 382 8.91 -19.59 -5.30
C LEU A 382 9.84 -18.53 -5.89
N ALA A 383 9.38 -17.27 -5.99
CA ALA A 383 10.18 -16.16 -6.48
C ALA A 383 11.42 -15.93 -5.60
N LEU A 384 11.25 -15.88 -4.28
CA LEU A 384 12.39 -15.68 -3.38
C LEU A 384 13.39 -16.83 -3.46
N ARG A 385 12.92 -18.09 -3.41
CA ARG A 385 13.79 -19.27 -3.48
C ARG A 385 14.47 -19.43 -4.86
N GLY A 386 13.74 -19.17 -5.93
CA GLY A 386 14.24 -19.34 -7.30
C GLY A 386 15.23 -18.25 -7.73
N LEU A 387 15.02 -17.01 -7.28
CA LEU A 387 15.81 -15.86 -7.72
C LEU A 387 16.97 -15.52 -6.75
N VAL A 388 16.76 -15.69 -5.44
CA VAL A 388 17.76 -15.34 -4.40
C VAL A 388 18.50 -16.57 -3.88
N GLY A 389 17.90 -17.75 -3.87
CA GLY A 389 18.44 -18.96 -3.22
C GLY A 389 19.64 -19.63 -3.90
N ARG A 390 19.99 -19.23 -5.14
CA ARG A 390 21.12 -19.82 -5.90
C ARG A 390 22.43 -19.04 -5.79
N ALA A 391 22.43 -17.83 -5.26
CA ALA A 391 23.63 -17.01 -5.16
C ALA A 391 24.51 -17.40 -3.96
N ALA A 392 23.90 -17.75 -2.83
CA ALA A 392 24.63 -18.21 -1.63
C ALA A 392 25.45 -19.49 -1.85
N GLY A 393 25.15 -20.29 -2.89
CA GLY A 393 25.91 -21.48 -3.25
C GLY A 393 27.11 -21.22 -4.15
N ARG A 394 27.18 -20.05 -4.81
CA ARG A 394 28.29 -19.72 -5.73
C ARG A 394 29.47 -19.04 -5.06
N GLU A 395 29.25 -18.29 -4.00
CA GLU A 395 30.34 -17.63 -3.25
C GLU A 395 31.21 -18.63 -2.48
N VAL A 396 30.62 -19.76 -2.02
CA VAL A 396 31.35 -20.82 -1.30
C VAL A 396 32.21 -21.66 -2.26
N THR A 397 31.84 -21.77 -3.54
CA THR A 397 32.60 -22.57 -4.54
C THR A 397 33.67 -21.76 -5.27
N SER A 398 33.72 -20.43 -5.13
CA SER A 398 34.79 -19.59 -5.70
C SER A 398 35.90 -19.24 -4.69
N ALA A 399 35.75 -19.62 -3.42
CA ALA A 399 36.72 -19.42 -2.35
C ALA A 399 37.43 -20.70 -1.94
N SER A 400 37.19 -21.80 -2.63
CA SER A 400 37.92 -23.08 -2.53
C SER A 400 38.69 -23.33 -3.85
#